data_a6d0856e0039f95987e742b50c202b81
#
_entry.id   a6d0856e0039f95987e742b50c202b81
#
_cell.length_a   1.000
_cell.length_b   1.000
_cell.length_c   1.000
_cell.angle_alpha   90.00
_cell.angle_beta   90.00
_cell.angle_gamma   90.00
#
_symmetry.space_group_name_H-M   'P 1'
#
loop_
_entity.id
_entity.type
_entity.pdbx_description
1 polymer ?
#
loop_
_entity_poly.entity_id
_entity_poly.type
_entity_poly.pdbx_seq_one_letter_code
_entity_poly.pdbx_strand_id
1 'polypeptide(L)'
;EILKGYNGNYKQEAFASLVNIDNIKMIEVLYNIAVNDKTHAQAALNRYTSLVAKSAHTSIRKYQLYRRALEIASDVKVQNRLINLLGETHTYQALMLVEKYMDNKATAEAAAEAVRTIASKNSENFGGEPVRKALEKAIACFKEAGHADAGYAIDDINAILQRLPQA
;
A
#
# COMPACT_ATOMS: atom_id res chain seq x y z
N GLU A 1 24.82 -17.90 -7.51
CA GLU A 1 24.44 -19.33 -7.40
C GLU A 1 22.97 -19.53 -7.08
N ILE A 2 22.38 -18.84 -6.08
CA ILE A 2 20.97 -18.98 -5.69
C ILE A 2 20.01 -18.70 -6.87
N LEU A 3 20.24 -17.66 -7.67
CA LEU A 3 19.45 -17.36 -8.87
C LEU A 3 19.55 -18.45 -9.94
N LYS A 4 20.73 -19.10 -10.08
CA LYS A 4 20.89 -20.24 -10.98
C LYS A 4 20.08 -21.45 -10.48
N GLY A 5 20.07 -21.70 -9.18
CA GLY A 5 19.24 -22.74 -8.55
C GLY A 5 17.75 -22.48 -8.72
N TYR A 6 17.30 -21.21 -8.60
CA TYR A 6 15.91 -20.83 -8.82
C TYR A 6 15.43 -21.09 -10.27
N ASN A 7 16.29 -20.88 -11.25
CA ASN A 7 16.00 -21.15 -12.66
C ASN A 7 16.25 -22.60 -13.08
N GLY A 8 16.71 -23.47 -12.17
CA GLY A 8 17.03 -24.87 -12.41
C GLY A 8 16.19 -25.85 -11.58
N ASN A 9 16.79 -26.98 -11.26
CA ASN A 9 16.13 -28.09 -10.59
C ASN A 9 15.86 -27.90 -9.08
N TYR A 10 16.45 -26.85 -8.47
CA TYR A 10 16.37 -26.58 -7.03
C TYR A 10 15.54 -25.32 -6.74
N LYS A 11 14.47 -25.15 -7.50
CA LYS A 11 13.67 -23.91 -7.49
C LYS A 11 13.11 -23.56 -6.11
N GLN A 12 12.61 -24.57 -5.39
CA GLN A 12 11.96 -24.38 -4.09
C GLN A 12 12.96 -23.97 -3.00
N GLU A 13 14.08 -24.66 -2.92
CA GLU A 13 15.15 -24.41 -1.95
C GLU A 13 15.84 -23.07 -2.23
N ALA A 14 16.04 -22.78 -3.51
CA ALA A 14 16.62 -21.52 -3.94
C ALA A 14 15.68 -20.33 -3.61
N PHE A 15 14.37 -20.48 -3.82
CA PHE A 15 13.40 -19.46 -3.44
C PHE A 15 13.37 -19.24 -1.92
N ALA A 16 13.36 -20.33 -1.11
CA ALA A 16 13.45 -20.20 0.34
C ALA A 16 14.70 -19.45 0.81
N SER A 17 15.81 -19.62 0.11
CA SER A 17 17.04 -18.85 0.36
C SER A 17 16.93 -17.41 -0.07
N LEU A 18 16.35 -17.13 -1.25
CA LEU A 18 16.16 -15.78 -1.79
C LEU A 18 15.34 -14.87 -0.89
N VAL A 19 14.23 -15.38 -0.33
CA VAL A 19 13.35 -14.58 0.54
C VAL A 19 13.98 -14.21 1.87
N ASN A 20 15.05 -14.89 2.27
CA ASN A 20 15.79 -14.60 3.49
C ASN A 20 16.95 -13.60 3.30
N ILE A 21 17.27 -13.23 2.06
CA ILE A 21 18.32 -12.24 1.79
C ILE A 21 17.82 -10.85 2.18
N ASP A 22 18.48 -10.23 3.16
CA ASP A 22 18.17 -8.86 3.60
C ASP A 22 19.02 -7.85 2.82
N ASN A 23 18.71 -7.69 1.54
CA ASN A 23 19.43 -6.79 0.65
C ASN A 23 18.46 -6.10 -0.31
N ILE A 24 18.58 -4.78 -0.39
CA ILE A 24 17.73 -3.93 -1.24
C ILE A 24 17.81 -4.30 -2.74
N LYS A 25 18.93 -4.85 -3.19
CA LYS A 25 19.12 -5.32 -4.57
C LYS A 25 18.16 -6.46 -4.93
N MET A 26 17.59 -7.13 -3.92
CA MET A 26 16.61 -8.19 -4.12
C MET A 26 15.23 -7.68 -4.53
N ILE A 27 14.94 -6.39 -4.39
CA ILE A 27 13.63 -5.79 -4.74
C ILE A 27 13.25 -6.13 -6.18
N GLU A 28 14.15 -5.91 -7.15
CA GLU A 28 13.85 -6.21 -8.56
C GLU A 28 13.74 -7.72 -8.85
N VAL A 29 14.57 -8.52 -8.20
CA VAL A 29 14.51 -9.99 -8.33
C VAL A 29 13.17 -10.51 -7.83
N LEU A 30 12.73 -10.08 -6.65
CA LEU A 30 11.45 -10.49 -6.05
C LEU A 30 10.26 -10.01 -6.88
N TYR A 31 10.31 -8.80 -7.43
CA TYR A 31 9.29 -8.32 -8.34
C TYR A 31 9.17 -9.19 -9.59
N ASN A 32 10.30 -9.52 -10.22
CA ASN A 32 10.33 -10.39 -11.40
C ASN A 32 9.79 -11.79 -11.09
N ILE A 33 10.10 -12.34 -9.92
CA ILE A 33 9.52 -13.62 -9.46
C ILE A 33 8.00 -13.48 -9.32
N ALA A 34 7.51 -12.41 -8.68
CA ALA A 34 6.09 -12.19 -8.48
C ALA A 34 5.31 -12.07 -9.80
N VAL A 35 5.91 -11.48 -10.83
CA VAL A 35 5.31 -11.35 -12.17
C VAL A 35 5.27 -12.68 -12.92
N ASN A 36 6.36 -13.47 -12.85
CA ASN A 36 6.58 -14.60 -13.75
C ASN A 36 6.30 -15.97 -13.10
N ASP A 37 6.15 -16.03 -11.79
CA ASP A 37 5.95 -17.27 -11.05
C ASP A 37 4.75 -17.20 -10.11
N LYS A 38 3.60 -17.65 -10.59
CA LYS A 38 2.34 -17.65 -9.84
C LYS A 38 2.42 -18.39 -8.51
N THR A 39 3.24 -19.47 -8.44
CA THR A 39 3.38 -20.28 -7.23
C THR A 39 4.06 -19.51 -6.10
N HIS A 40 5.02 -18.66 -6.42
CA HIS A 40 5.80 -17.90 -5.45
C HIS A 40 5.41 -16.41 -5.38
N ALA A 41 4.46 -15.95 -6.20
CA ALA A 41 4.09 -14.54 -6.35
C ALA A 41 3.76 -13.86 -5.01
N GLN A 42 2.89 -14.49 -4.21
CA GLN A 42 2.47 -13.92 -2.92
C GLN A 42 3.65 -13.80 -1.93
N ALA A 43 4.45 -14.85 -1.82
CA ALA A 43 5.62 -14.84 -0.92
C ALA A 43 6.69 -13.86 -1.39
N ALA A 44 6.91 -13.76 -2.70
CA ALA A 44 7.82 -12.78 -3.30
C ALA A 44 7.35 -11.35 -3.04
N LEU A 45 6.06 -11.04 -3.23
CA LEU A 45 5.48 -9.73 -2.93
C LEU A 45 5.56 -9.38 -1.44
N ASN A 46 5.31 -10.34 -0.56
CA ASN A 46 5.44 -10.12 0.88
C ASN A 46 6.89 -9.73 1.26
N ARG A 47 7.87 -10.41 0.71
CA ARG A 47 9.29 -10.08 0.96
C ARG A 47 9.70 -8.77 0.31
N TYR A 48 9.29 -8.55 -0.94
CA TYR A 48 9.45 -7.28 -1.65
C TYR A 48 8.97 -6.10 -0.80
N THR A 49 7.75 -6.18 -0.31
CA THR A 49 7.10 -5.16 0.51
C THR A 49 7.90 -4.88 1.78
N SER A 50 8.40 -5.93 2.45
CA SER A 50 9.22 -5.79 3.66
C SER A 50 10.55 -5.09 3.38
N LEU A 51 11.21 -5.41 2.26
CA LEU A 51 12.47 -4.76 1.88
C LEU A 51 12.26 -3.28 1.52
N VAL A 52 11.19 -2.96 0.79
CA VAL A 52 10.86 -1.57 0.47
C VAL A 52 10.56 -0.77 1.74
N ALA A 53 9.79 -1.33 2.68
CA ALA A 53 9.46 -0.65 3.93
C ALA A 53 10.72 -0.30 4.75
N LYS A 54 11.66 -1.24 4.88
CA LYS A 54 12.92 -1.05 5.61
C LYS A 54 13.94 -0.17 4.88
N SER A 55 13.76 0.06 3.59
CA SER A 55 14.74 0.80 2.78
C SER A 55 14.80 2.28 3.17
N ALA A 56 15.97 2.90 2.90
CA ALA A 56 16.17 4.34 3.01
C ALA A 56 15.64 5.13 1.79
N HIS A 57 14.79 4.52 0.95
CA HIS A 57 14.18 5.22 -0.18
C HIS A 57 13.28 6.37 0.29
N THR A 58 13.24 7.43 -0.51
CA THR A 58 12.31 8.56 -0.32
C THR A 58 10.86 8.10 -0.40
N SER A 59 9.94 8.85 0.21
CA SER A 59 8.51 8.58 0.16
C SER A 59 7.99 8.41 -1.27
N ILE A 60 8.41 9.26 -2.20
CA ILE A 60 7.99 9.17 -3.60
C ILE A 60 8.53 7.89 -4.28
N ARG A 61 9.75 7.45 -3.93
CA ARG A 61 10.29 6.19 -4.45
C ARG A 61 9.56 4.99 -3.86
N LYS A 62 9.25 4.99 -2.56
CA LYS A 62 8.42 3.96 -1.92
C LYS A 62 7.03 3.90 -2.55
N TYR A 63 6.39 5.05 -2.79
CA TYR A 63 5.12 5.11 -3.52
C TYR A 63 5.21 4.38 -4.87
N GLN A 64 6.23 4.68 -5.68
CA GLN A 64 6.40 4.03 -6.99
C GLN A 64 6.54 2.50 -6.88
N LEU A 65 7.32 2.04 -5.89
CA LEU A 65 7.56 0.63 -5.65
C LEU A 65 6.29 -0.09 -5.13
N TYR A 66 5.55 0.51 -4.21
CA TYR A 66 4.29 -0.06 -3.72
C TYR A 66 3.20 -0.06 -4.78
N ARG A 67 3.09 1.00 -5.58
CA ARG A 67 2.12 1.08 -6.68
C ARG A 67 2.28 -0.07 -7.66
N ARG A 68 3.50 -0.31 -8.17
CA ARG A 68 3.72 -1.39 -9.13
C ARG A 68 3.47 -2.79 -8.54
N ALA A 69 3.74 -2.98 -7.24
CA ALA A 69 3.42 -4.23 -6.56
C ALA A 69 1.90 -4.41 -6.40
N LEU A 70 1.17 -3.34 -6.10
CA LEU A 70 -0.27 -3.36 -5.97
C LEU A 70 -0.98 -3.70 -7.30
N GLU A 71 -0.44 -3.25 -8.43
CA GLU A 71 -0.95 -3.53 -9.78
C GLU A 71 -0.93 -5.04 -10.13
N ILE A 72 -0.01 -5.82 -9.53
CA ILE A 72 0.12 -7.27 -9.78
C ILE A 72 -0.36 -8.14 -8.62
N ALA A 73 -0.69 -7.56 -7.48
CA ALA A 73 -1.14 -8.28 -6.30
C ALA A 73 -2.57 -8.81 -6.51
N SER A 74 -2.75 -10.13 -6.47
CA SER A 74 -4.06 -10.79 -6.55
C SER A 74 -4.63 -11.18 -5.18
N ASP A 75 -3.78 -11.33 -4.17
CA ASP A 75 -4.19 -11.68 -2.81
C ASP A 75 -4.62 -10.43 -2.05
N VAL A 76 -5.82 -10.46 -1.47
CA VAL A 76 -6.42 -9.31 -0.75
C VAL A 76 -5.59 -8.89 0.47
N LYS A 77 -4.96 -9.82 1.17
CA LYS A 77 -4.11 -9.49 2.33
C LYS A 77 -2.87 -8.71 1.90
N VAL A 78 -2.28 -9.11 0.76
CA VAL A 78 -1.15 -8.40 0.16
C VAL A 78 -1.58 -7.02 -0.32
N GLN A 79 -2.75 -6.91 -0.97
CA GLN A 79 -3.30 -5.63 -1.41
C GLN A 79 -3.51 -4.68 -0.23
N ASN A 80 -4.19 -5.12 0.83
CA ASN A 80 -4.45 -4.31 2.02
C ASN A 80 -3.16 -3.86 2.70
N ARG A 81 -2.16 -4.74 2.79
CA ARG A 81 -0.84 -4.37 3.31
C ARG A 81 -0.16 -3.29 2.47
N LEU A 82 -0.19 -3.41 1.14
CA LEU A 82 0.37 -2.42 0.22
C LEU A 82 -0.36 -1.08 0.30
N ILE A 83 -1.69 -1.09 0.43
CA ILE A 83 -2.53 0.10 0.60
C ILE A 83 -2.15 0.83 1.91
N ASN A 84 -2.01 0.10 3.01
CA ASN A 84 -1.58 0.69 4.28
C ASN A 84 -0.19 1.34 4.17
N LEU A 85 0.77 0.66 3.52
CA LEU A 85 2.12 1.20 3.31
C LEU A 85 2.15 2.39 2.34
N LEU A 86 1.24 2.44 1.37
CA LEU A 86 1.01 3.64 0.55
C LEU A 86 0.54 4.81 1.43
N GLY A 87 -0.32 4.55 2.41
CA GLY A 87 -0.72 5.53 3.42
C GLY A 87 0.48 6.13 4.17
N GLU A 88 1.42 5.30 4.58
CA GLU A 88 2.65 5.71 5.28
C GLU A 88 3.62 6.55 4.42
N THR A 89 3.46 6.58 3.10
CA THR A 89 4.28 7.45 2.26
C THR A 89 3.91 8.93 2.38
N HIS A 90 2.70 9.23 2.86
CA HIS A 90 2.15 10.59 3.03
C HIS A 90 2.23 11.44 1.76
N THR A 91 2.16 10.84 0.58
CA THR A 91 2.22 11.55 -0.70
C THR A 91 0.83 11.78 -1.28
N TYR A 92 0.65 12.90 -2.00
CA TYR A 92 -0.61 13.19 -2.70
C TYR A 92 -0.94 12.12 -3.75
N GLN A 93 0.07 11.62 -4.45
CA GLN A 93 -0.08 10.55 -5.43
C GLN A 93 -0.61 9.25 -4.79
N ALA A 94 -0.17 8.94 -3.58
CA ALA A 94 -0.69 7.78 -2.84
C ALA A 94 -2.16 7.98 -2.46
N LEU A 95 -2.56 9.19 -2.01
CA LEU A 95 -3.94 9.50 -1.68
C LEU A 95 -4.85 9.27 -2.89
N MET A 96 -4.50 9.82 -4.06
CA MET A 96 -5.27 9.66 -5.30
C MET A 96 -5.29 8.22 -5.83
N LEU A 97 -4.27 7.42 -5.50
CA LEU A 97 -4.24 6.01 -5.87
C LEU A 97 -5.14 5.18 -4.96
N VAL A 98 -4.98 5.30 -3.64
CA VAL A 98 -5.71 4.46 -2.67
C VAL A 98 -7.19 4.79 -2.64
N GLU A 99 -7.59 6.04 -2.96
CA GLU A 99 -8.99 6.44 -3.09
C GLU A 99 -9.80 5.49 -3.98
N LYS A 100 -9.21 5.01 -5.08
CA LYS A 100 -9.86 4.09 -6.04
C LYS A 100 -10.15 2.72 -5.45
N TYR A 101 -9.41 2.30 -4.44
CA TYR A 101 -9.59 1.01 -3.77
C TYR A 101 -10.73 1.02 -2.73
N MET A 102 -11.29 2.19 -2.42
CA MET A 102 -12.50 2.29 -1.61
C MET A 102 -13.76 1.79 -2.32
N ASP A 103 -13.75 1.63 -3.65
CA ASP A 103 -14.86 1.06 -4.41
C ASP A 103 -14.96 -0.47 -4.32
N ASN A 104 -13.91 -1.12 -3.81
CA ASN A 104 -13.88 -2.57 -3.62
C ASN A 104 -14.04 -2.89 -2.13
N LYS A 105 -15.12 -3.56 -1.76
CA LYS A 105 -15.44 -3.93 -0.37
C LYS A 105 -14.29 -4.64 0.37
N ALA A 106 -13.49 -5.44 -0.34
CA ALA A 106 -12.37 -6.19 0.27
C ALA A 106 -11.18 -5.31 0.65
N THR A 107 -11.07 -4.10 0.09
CA THR A 107 -9.96 -3.16 0.30
C THR A 107 -10.43 -1.80 0.83
N ALA A 108 -11.75 -1.58 0.88
CA ALA A 108 -12.35 -0.28 1.19
C ALA A 108 -11.88 0.30 2.53
N GLU A 109 -11.86 -0.51 3.58
CA GLU A 109 -11.47 -0.06 4.91
C GLU A 109 -9.98 0.29 4.97
N ALA A 110 -9.11 -0.55 4.43
CA ALA A 110 -7.68 -0.26 4.36
C ALA A 110 -7.40 1.01 3.53
N ALA A 111 -8.16 1.21 2.44
CA ALA A 111 -8.03 2.39 1.60
C ALA A 111 -8.54 3.66 2.30
N ALA A 112 -9.65 3.58 3.03
CA ALA A 112 -10.17 4.70 3.82
C ALA A 112 -9.19 5.11 4.94
N GLU A 113 -8.58 4.14 5.61
CA GLU A 113 -7.54 4.39 6.62
C GLU A 113 -6.28 5.02 6.01
N ALA A 114 -5.86 4.57 4.83
CA ALA A 114 -4.73 5.17 4.12
C ALA A 114 -5.01 6.62 3.72
N VAL A 115 -6.22 6.92 3.21
CA VAL A 115 -6.65 8.30 2.90
C VAL A 115 -6.60 9.17 4.15
N ARG A 116 -7.17 8.72 5.27
CA ARG A 116 -7.14 9.42 6.56
C ARG A 116 -5.71 9.70 7.01
N THR A 117 -4.84 8.69 6.98
CA THR A 117 -3.44 8.78 7.40
C THR A 117 -2.67 9.82 6.59
N ILE A 118 -2.82 9.81 5.25
CA ILE A 118 -2.14 10.78 4.37
C ILE A 118 -2.64 12.19 4.62
N ALA A 119 -3.96 12.37 4.68
CA ALA A 119 -4.58 13.68 4.84
C ALA A 119 -4.30 14.28 6.23
N SER A 120 -4.32 13.48 7.28
CA SER A 120 -3.99 13.92 8.66
C SER A 120 -2.59 14.53 8.73
N LYS A 121 -1.63 13.93 8.04
CA LYS A 121 -0.23 14.41 8.03
C LYS A 121 -0.02 15.66 7.17
N ASN A 122 -0.91 15.92 6.22
CA ASN A 122 -0.75 16.96 5.19
C ASN A 122 -1.94 17.92 5.12
N SER A 123 -2.74 18.03 6.17
CA SER A 123 -3.97 18.82 6.17
C SER A 123 -3.79 20.31 5.83
N GLU A 124 -2.58 20.85 5.99
CA GLU A 124 -2.25 22.24 5.63
C GLU A 124 -1.77 22.38 4.17
N ASN A 125 -1.31 21.29 3.56
CA ASN A 125 -0.68 21.30 2.23
C ASN A 125 -1.53 20.65 1.15
N PHE A 126 -2.39 19.69 1.52
CA PHE A 126 -3.27 18.99 0.60
C PHE A 126 -4.68 19.56 0.75
N GLY A 127 -5.21 20.11 -0.31
CA GLY A 127 -6.53 20.70 -0.35
C GLY A 127 -7.22 20.47 -1.69
N GLY A 128 -8.32 21.17 -1.86
CA GLY A 128 -9.12 21.11 -3.07
C GLY A 128 -10.13 19.96 -3.09
N GLU A 129 -10.99 20.03 -4.09
CA GLU A 129 -12.15 19.15 -4.25
C GLU A 129 -11.78 17.64 -4.29
N PRO A 130 -10.69 17.19 -4.96
CA PRO A 130 -10.35 15.77 -4.97
C PRO A 130 -10.04 15.20 -3.57
N VAL A 131 -9.33 15.95 -2.74
CA VAL A 131 -9.00 15.53 -1.38
C VAL A 131 -10.25 15.48 -0.51
N ARG A 132 -11.11 16.49 -0.62
CA ARG A 132 -12.39 16.57 0.09
C ARG A 132 -13.27 15.36 -0.24
N LYS A 133 -13.44 15.05 -1.51
CA LYS A 133 -14.22 13.88 -1.97
C LYS A 133 -13.64 12.57 -1.46
N ALA A 134 -12.33 12.41 -1.48
CA ALA A 134 -11.67 11.21 -0.96
C ALA A 134 -11.95 11.02 0.54
N LEU A 135 -11.90 12.11 1.33
CA LEU A 135 -12.21 12.08 2.77
C LEU A 135 -13.69 11.78 3.05
N GLU A 136 -14.60 12.38 2.31
CA GLU A 136 -16.05 12.11 2.43
C GLU A 136 -16.37 10.65 2.08
N LYS A 137 -15.72 10.10 1.05
CA LYS A 137 -15.82 8.69 0.68
C LYS A 137 -15.26 7.77 1.77
N ALA A 138 -14.15 8.15 2.41
CA ALA A 138 -13.60 7.41 3.54
C ALA A 138 -14.57 7.36 4.74
N ILE A 139 -15.26 8.46 5.05
CA ILE A 139 -16.32 8.47 6.06
C ILE A 139 -17.41 7.45 5.73
N ALA A 140 -17.83 7.38 4.47
CA ALA A 140 -18.85 6.42 4.03
C ALA A 140 -18.37 4.97 4.23
N CYS A 141 -17.11 4.66 3.88
CA CYS A 141 -16.51 3.34 4.09
C CYS A 141 -16.47 2.96 5.58
N PHE A 142 -16.08 3.86 6.48
CA PHE A 142 -16.07 3.59 7.92
C PHE A 142 -17.47 3.38 8.48
N LYS A 143 -18.46 4.13 8.03
CA LYS A 143 -19.87 3.92 8.42
C LYS A 143 -20.39 2.56 7.97
N GLU A 144 -20.04 2.13 6.75
CA GLU A 144 -20.46 0.83 6.22
C GLU A 144 -19.77 -0.33 6.96
N ALA A 145 -18.50 -0.19 7.30
CA ALA A 145 -17.74 -1.18 8.07
C ALA A 145 -18.31 -1.40 9.48
N GLY A 146 -18.81 -0.35 10.12
CA GLY A 146 -19.57 -0.45 11.38
C GLY A 146 -18.76 -0.93 12.59
N HIS A 147 -17.42 -0.82 12.56
CA HIS A 147 -16.59 -1.20 13.70
C HIS A 147 -16.72 -0.21 14.87
N ALA A 148 -16.47 -0.69 16.09
CA ALA A 148 -16.57 0.13 17.31
C ALA A 148 -15.69 1.39 17.26
N ASP A 149 -14.52 1.30 16.61
CA ASP A 149 -13.56 2.40 16.48
C ASP A 149 -13.82 3.33 15.29
N ALA A 150 -14.81 3.02 14.44
CA ALA A 150 -15.14 3.84 13.27
C ALA A 150 -15.49 5.30 13.65
N GLY A 151 -16.07 5.51 14.81
CA GLY A 151 -16.40 6.85 15.31
C GLY A 151 -15.17 7.75 15.41
N TYR A 152 -14.08 7.26 15.96
CA TYR A 152 -12.83 8.04 16.07
C TYR A 152 -12.24 8.41 14.70
N ALA A 153 -12.27 7.46 13.74
CA ALA A 153 -11.77 7.72 12.39
C ALA A 153 -12.63 8.78 11.69
N ILE A 154 -13.94 8.73 11.85
CA ILE A 154 -14.89 9.70 11.27
C ILE A 154 -14.68 11.09 11.90
N ASP A 155 -14.52 11.17 13.22
CA ASP A 155 -14.30 12.45 13.92
C ASP A 155 -12.97 13.09 13.50
N ASP A 156 -11.91 12.29 13.36
CA ASP A 156 -10.61 12.75 12.86
C ASP A 156 -10.72 13.29 11.44
N ILE A 157 -11.43 12.57 10.54
CA ILE A 157 -11.65 13.04 9.16
C ILE A 157 -12.47 14.33 9.14
N ASN A 158 -13.50 14.46 9.96
CA ASN A 158 -14.27 15.70 10.06
C ASN A 158 -13.41 16.89 10.51
N ALA A 159 -12.51 16.67 11.47
CA ALA A 159 -11.55 17.68 11.91
C ALA A 159 -10.54 18.05 10.80
N ILE A 160 -10.11 17.07 9.97
CA ILE A 160 -9.28 17.34 8.80
C ILE A 160 -10.03 18.18 7.78
N LEU A 161 -11.28 17.82 7.45
CA LEU A 161 -12.13 18.54 6.49
C LEU A 161 -12.33 20.02 6.84
N GLN A 162 -12.40 20.33 8.15
CA GLN A 162 -12.51 21.72 8.63
C GLN A 162 -11.22 22.53 8.45
N ARG A 163 -10.07 21.87 8.42
CA ARG A 163 -8.74 22.51 8.31
C ARG A 163 -8.21 22.56 6.88
N LEU A 164 -8.86 21.85 5.94
CA LEU A 164 -8.41 21.87 4.54
C LEU A 164 -8.44 23.29 3.99
N PRO A 165 -7.40 23.70 3.23
CA PRO A 165 -7.42 24.96 2.50
C PRO A 165 -8.68 25.08 1.65
N GLN A 166 -9.34 26.21 1.72
CA GLN A 166 -10.43 26.52 0.80
C GLN A 166 -9.84 26.78 -0.57
N ALA A 167 -10.44 26.18 -1.60
CA ALA A 167 -10.01 26.37 -2.99
C ALA A 167 -10.28 27.79 -3.48
#